data_e0f1f5823c3e2693b89b65be62c0d4a7
#
_entry.id   e0f1f5823c3e2693b89b65be62c0d4a7
#
_cell.length_a   1.000
_cell.length_b   1.000
_cell.length_c   1.000
_cell.angle_alpha   90.00
_cell.angle_beta   90.00
_cell.angle_gamma   90.00
#
_symmetry.space_group_name_H-M   'P 1'
#
loop_
_entity.id
_entity.type
_entity.pdbx_description
1 polymer ?
#
loop_
_entity_poly.entity_id
_entity_poly.type
_entity_poly.pdbx_seq_one_letter_code
_entity_poly.pdbx_strand_id
1 'polypeptide(L)'
;MWSERKGHTVPKPGAEETIVELKRRGYRLGVISNTMSSLDIPRDLDAFGWKDHFEVVILSSGIKYRKPAPEPFLEAARVLKVDPARCAYLGNRISKDIVGCKRAGFGLGIILEPTDGPRVDEQDHVISPEAIIHSLNELLEIFPMREPI
;
A
#
# COMPACT_ATOMS: atom_id res chain seq x y z
N MET A 1 2.92 5.79 1.76
CA MET A 1 4.10 6.34 1.10
C MET A 1 4.30 7.84 1.28
N TRP A 2 3.38 8.52 1.84
CA TRP A 2 3.49 9.95 2.16
C TRP A 2 2.99 10.23 3.57
N SER A 3 3.29 11.43 4.07
CA SER A 3 2.88 11.90 5.39
C SER A 3 2.49 13.36 5.31
N GLU A 4 1.66 13.80 6.23
CA GLU A 4 1.30 15.21 6.35
C GLU A 4 2.37 15.98 7.11
N ARG A 5 2.62 17.21 6.65
CA ARG A 5 3.55 18.12 7.31
C ARG A 5 3.07 19.55 7.09
N LYS A 6 2.73 20.26 8.18
CA LYS A 6 2.22 21.64 8.14
C LYS A 6 1.06 21.82 7.15
N GLY A 7 0.11 20.90 7.15
CA GLY A 7 -1.04 20.96 6.24
C GLY A 7 -0.75 20.57 4.79
N HIS A 8 0.45 20.08 4.49
CA HIS A 8 0.83 19.58 3.18
C HIS A 8 1.25 18.12 3.27
N THR A 9 0.80 17.33 2.30
CA THR A 9 1.23 15.95 2.16
C THR A 9 2.57 15.92 1.42
N VAL A 10 3.54 15.21 1.97
CA VAL A 10 4.86 15.05 1.36
C VAL A 10 5.22 13.57 1.25
N PRO A 11 5.98 13.17 0.22
CA PRO A 11 6.46 11.80 0.11
C PRO A 11 7.37 11.43 1.28
N LYS A 12 7.27 10.16 1.73
CA LYS A 12 8.23 9.63 2.69
C LYS A 12 9.60 9.47 2.02
N PRO A 13 10.71 9.58 2.80
CA PRO A 13 12.05 9.39 2.25
C PRO A 13 12.17 8.06 1.51
N GLY A 14 12.76 8.10 0.33
CA GLY A 14 12.99 6.91 -0.49
C GLY A 14 11.76 6.41 -1.26
N ALA A 15 10.60 7.09 -1.15
CA ALA A 15 9.37 6.62 -1.80
C ALA A 15 9.49 6.62 -3.33
N GLU A 16 9.93 7.72 -3.92
CA GLU A 16 10.02 7.83 -5.37
C GLU A 16 11.00 6.81 -5.96
N GLU A 17 12.18 6.70 -5.37
CA GLU A 17 13.20 5.77 -5.84
C GLU A 17 12.72 4.32 -5.75
N THR A 18 12.02 3.98 -4.68
CA THR A 18 11.47 2.63 -4.48
C THR A 18 10.37 2.34 -5.49
N ILE A 19 9.45 3.28 -5.72
CA ILE A 19 8.39 3.15 -6.71
C ILE A 19 8.96 2.92 -8.10
N VAL A 20 9.90 3.76 -8.52
CA VAL A 20 10.52 3.68 -9.83
C VAL A 20 11.26 2.35 -10.01
N GLU A 21 12.01 1.92 -9.01
CA GLU A 21 12.75 0.67 -9.06
C GLU A 21 11.83 -0.56 -9.09
N LEU A 22 10.76 -0.57 -8.31
CA LEU A 22 9.79 -1.67 -8.36
C LEU A 22 9.16 -1.80 -9.75
N LYS A 23 8.82 -0.67 -10.37
CA LYS A 23 8.29 -0.69 -11.73
C LYS A 23 9.32 -1.21 -12.73
N ARG A 24 10.56 -0.76 -12.60
CA ARG A 24 11.66 -1.25 -13.44
C ARG A 24 11.84 -2.77 -13.32
N ARG A 25 11.61 -3.32 -12.13
CA ARG A 25 11.68 -4.76 -11.86
C ARG A 25 10.48 -5.56 -12.36
N GLY A 26 9.47 -4.89 -12.91
CA GLY A 26 8.30 -5.53 -13.51
C GLY A 26 7.10 -5.65 -12.59
N TYR A 27 7.08 -5.00 -11.45
CA TYR A 27 5.92 -5.00 -10.56
C TYR A 27 4.91 -3.96 -10.97
N ARG A 28 3.64 -4.31 -10.81
CA ARG A 28 2.51 -3.42 -11.02
C ARG A 28 2.08 -2.83 -9.68
N LEU A 29 1.78 -1.55 -9.66
CA LEU A 29 1.52 -0.82 -8.43
C LEU A 29 0.10 -0.28 -8.39
N GLY A 30 -0.47 -0.25 -7.18
CA GLY A 30 -1.77 0.34 -6.92
C GLY A 30 -1.81 1.03 -5.57
N VAL A 31 -2.85 1.81 -5.35
CA VAL A 31 -3.11 2.51 -4.10
C VAL A 31 -4.48 2.12 -3.58
N ILE A 32 -4.56 1.81 -2.29
CA ILE A 32 -5.82 1.61 -1.57
C ILE A 32 -5.79 2.52 -0.36
N SER A 33 -6.77 3.41 -0.24
CA SER A 33 -6.80 4.38 0.85
C SER A 33 -8.19 4.51 1.47
N ASN A 34 -8.23 4.52 2.81
CA ASN A 34 -9.41 4.95 3.53
C ASN A 34 -9.43 6.48 3.54
N THR A 35 -10.39 7.05 2.86
CA THR A 35 -10.51 8.51 2.76
C THR A 35 -11.98 8.91 2.61
N MET A 36 -12.31 10.08 3.10
CA MET A 36 -13.63 10.68 2.89
C MET A 36 -13.65 11.57 1.63
N SER A 37 -12.47 11.87 1.09
CA SER A 37 -12.31 12.71 -0.10
C SER A 37 -12.03 11.85 -1.33
N SER A 38 -12.69 12.16 -2.44
CA SER A 38 -12.41 11.54 -3.74
C SER A 38 -11.32 12.28 -4.52
N LEU A 39 -10.84 13.41 -4.02
CA LEU A 39 -9.92 14.30 -4.73
C LEU A 39 -8.51 14.36 -4.17
N ASP A 40 -8.36 14.14 -2.86
CA ASP A 40 -7.07 14.39 -2.19
C ASP A 40 -5.95 13.46 -2.67
N ILE A 41 -6.22 12.15 -2.72
CA ILE A 41 -5.21 11.19 -3.16
C ILE A 41 -4.84 11.38 -4.63
N PRO A 42 -5.79 11.47 -5.57
CA PRO A 42 -5.45 11.76 -6.97
C PRO A 42 -4.67 13.06 -7.14
N ARG A 43 -5.03 14.10 -6.41
CA ARG A 43 -4.32 15.38 -6.44
C ARG A 43 -2.88 15.23 -5.95
N ASP A 44 -2.68 14.50 -4.85
CA ASP A 44 -1.35 14.28 -4.30
C ASP A 44 -0.47 13.45 -5.25
N LEU A 45 -1.03 12.40 -5.85
CA LEU A 45 -0.32 11.59 -6.82
C LEU A 45 0.11 12.43 -8.03
N ASP A 46 -0.77 13.30 -8.49
CA ASP A 46 -0.47 14.21 -9.61
C ASP A 46 0.63 15.22 -9.22
N ALA A 47 0.51 15.81 -8.02
CA ALA A 47 1.49 16.77 -7.51
C ALA A 47 2.88 16.16 -7.33
N PHE A 48 2.97 14.87 -6.96
CA PHE A 48 4.24 14.17 -6.82
C PHE A 48 4.79 13.68 -8.16
N GLY A 49 4.01 13.74 -9.22
CA GLY A 49 4.38 13.15 -10.51
C GLY A 49 4.26 11.63 -10.53
N TRP A 50 3.46 11.05 -9.65
CA TRP A 50 3.34 9.58 -9.50
C TRP A 50 2.10 8.98 -10.13
N LYS A 51 1.24 9.81 -10.71
CA LYS A 51 -0.05 9.37 -11.26
C LYS A 51 0.10 8.17 -12.20
N ASP A 52 1.07 8.19 -13.08
CA ASP A 52 1.28 7.14 -14.07
C ASP A 52 2.00 5.91 -13.53
N HIS A 53 2.50 5.96 -12.30
CA HIS A 53 3.13 4.81 -11.66
C HIS A 53 2.12 3.80 -11.12
N PHE A 54 0.89 4.23 -10.85
CA PHE A 54 -0.14 3.40 -10.26
C PHE A 54 -1.23 3.08 -11.28
N GLU A 55 -1.48 1.79 -11.48
CA GLU A 55 -2.49 1.32 -12.44
C GLU A 55 -3.90 1.30 -11.86
N VAL A 56 -4.02 1.35 -10.55
CA VAL A 56 -5.31 1.38 -9.85
C VAL A 56 -5.22 2.24 -8.61
N VAL A 57 -6.28 3.00 -8.34
CA VAL A 57 -6.43 3.78 -7.12
C VAL A 57 -7.82 3.50 -6.57
N ILE A 58 -7.88 2.82 -5.43
CA ILE A 58 -9.14 2.47 -4.76
C ILE A 58 -9.29 3.36 -3.54
N LEU A 59 -10.37 4.13 -3.52
CA LEU A 59 -10.69 5.04 -2.43
C LEU A 59 -11.97 4.55 -1.75
N SER A 60 -11.98 4.51 -0.42
CA SER A 60 -13.16 4.09 0.34
C SER A 60 -14.36 4.99 0.06
N SER A 61 -14.14 6.25 -0.25
CA SER A 61 -15.19 7.19 -0.63
C SER A 61 -15.92 6.79 -1.91
N GLY A 62 -15.24 6.02 -2.80
CA GLY A 62 -15.82 5.63 -4.09
C GLY A 62 -16.55 4.29 -4.07
N ILE A 63 -16.16 3.37 -3.19
CA ILE A 63 -16.68 1.99 -3.21
C ILE A 63 -17.56 1.63 -2.00
N LYS A 64 -17.74 2.56 -1.07
CA LYS A 64 -18.56 2.39 0.15
C LYS A 64 -18.04 1.34 1.15
N TYR A 65 -16.83 0.85 0.97
CA TYR A 65 -16.17 -0.09 1.89
C TYR A 65 -14.84 0.48 2.33
N ARG A 66 -14.47 0.20 3.56
CA ARG A 66 -13.21 0.68 4.17
C ARG A 66 -12.42 -0.50 4.69
N LYS A 67 -11.10 -0.39 4.65
CA LYS A 67 -10.24 -1.35 5.35
C LYS A 67 -10.62 -1.36 6.84
N PRO A 68 -10.74 -2.49 7.50
CA PRO A 68 -10.25 -3.82 7.13
C PRO A 68 -11.23 -4.70 6.35
N ALA A 69 -12.30 -4.14 5.77
CA ALA A 69 -13.15 -4.93 4.87
C ALA A 69 -12.32 -5.42 3.67
N PRO A 70 -12.57 -6.63 3.16
CA PRO A 70 -11.79 -7.16 2.04
C PRO A 70 -12.10 -6.50 0.69
N GLU A 71 -13.25 -5.84 0.56
CA GLU A 71 -13.73 -5.33 -0.72
C GLU A 71 -12.76 -4.35 -1.41
N PRO A 72 -12.11 -3.39 -0.70
CA PRO A 72 -11.14 -2.52 -1.37
C PRO A 72 -9.97 -3.28 -2.01
N PHE A 73 -9.50 -4.31 -1.32
CA PHE A 73 -8.39 -5.15 -1.82
C PHE A 73 -8.82 -6.01 -2.99
N LEU A 74 -10.01 -6.61 -2.90
CA LEU A 74 -10.57 -7.43 -3.97
C LEU A 74 -10.86 -6.58 -5.22
N GLU A 75 -11.33 -5.36 -5.05
CA GLU A 75 -11.58 -4.46 -6.18
C GLU A 75 -10.27 -4.09 -6.88
N ALA A 76 -9.22 -3.80 -6.15
CA ALA A 76 -7.91 -3.53 -6.74
C ALA A 76 -7.42 -4.72 -7.58
N ALA A 77 -7.48 -5.93 -7.02
CA ALA A 77 -7.08 -7.14 -7.72
C ALA A 77 -7.95 -7.39 -8.97
N ARG A 78 -9.25 -7.14 -8.87
CA ARG A 78 -10.19 -7.29 -9.98
C ARG A 78 -9.84 -6.33 -11.13
N VAL A 79 -9.59 -5.08 -10.84
CA VAL A 79 -9.24 -4.07 -11.84
C VAL A 79 -7.92 -4.42 -12.52
N LEU A 80 -6.94 -4.89 -11.76
CA LEU A 80 -5.65 -5.31 -12.29
C LEU A 80 -5.70 -6.68 -12.96
N LYS A 81 -6.80 -7.43 -12.80
CA LYS A 81 -6.96 -8.79 -13.33
C LYS A 81 -5.87 -9.73 -12.82
N VAL A 82 -5.58 -9.65 -11.54
CA VAL A 82 -4.56 -10.46 -10.85
C VAL A 82 -5.22 -11.26 -9.74
N ASP A 83 -4.77 -12.50 -9.55
CA ASP A 83 -5.19 -13.33 -8.43
C ASP A 83 -4.75 -12.65 -7.11
N PRO A 84 -5.65 -12.48 -6.13
CA PRO A 84 -5.27 -11.91 -4.82
C PRO A 84 -4.06 -12.61 -4.18
N ALA A 85 -3.92 -13.92 -4.35
CA ALA A 85 -2.77 -14.66 -3.80
C ALA A 85 -1.42 -14.19 -4.35
N ARG A 86 -1.42 -13.48 -5.47
CA ARG A 86 -0.23 -12.90 -6.11
C ARG A 86 -0.05 -11.42 -5.80
N CYS A 87 -0.85 -10.89 -4.91
CA CYS A 87 -0.80 -9.49 -4.50
C CYS A 87 -0.13 -9.36 -3.14
N ALA A 88 0.58 -8.25 -2.96
CA ALA A 88 1.15 -7.84 -1.68
C ALA A 88 0.59 -6.47 -1.31
N TYR A 89 0.44 -6.22 -0.02
CA TYR A 89 -0.01 -4.93 0.48
C TYR A 89 0.97 -4.38 1.52
N LEU A 90 1.32 -3.13 1.36
CA LEU A 90 2.12 -2.38 2.32
C LEU A 90 1.23 -1.39 3.07
N GLY A 91 1.20 -1.50 4.38
CA GLY A 91 0.44 -0.60 5.23
C GLY A 91 1.19 -0.26 6.51
N ASN A 92 0.52 0.47 7.39
CA ASN A 92 1.09 0.88 8.67
C ASN A 92 0.26 0.43 9.87
N ARG A 93 -0.89 -0.22 9.65
CA ARG A 93 -1.77 -0.68 10.72
C ARG A 93 -2.17 -2.14 10.52
N ILE A 94 -1.91 -2.96 11.53
CA ILE A 94 -2.29 -4.37 11.48
C ILE A 94 -3.81 -4.51 11.40
N SER A 95 -4.56 -3.79 12.24
CA SER A 95 -6.02 -3.91 12.32
C SER A 95 -6.75 -3.56 11.03
N LYS A 96 -6.18 -2.71 10.19
CA LYS A 96 -6.78 -2.29 8.92
C LYS A 96 -6.12 -2.93 7.72
N ASP A 97 -4.80 -2.81 7.64
CA ASP A 97 -4.07 -3.14 6.43
C ASP A 97 -3.77 -4.65 6.34
N ILE A 98 -3.28 -5.24 7.40
CA ILE A 98 -2.94 -6.67 7.39
C ILE A 98 -4.20 -7.53 7.50
N VAL A 99 -5.07 -7.21 8.44
CA VAL A 99 -6.34 -7.93 8.58
C VAL A 99 -7.14 -7.87 7.27
N GLY A 100 -7.22 -6.68 6.68
CA GLY A 100 -7.98 -6.50 5.44
C GLY A 100 -7.39 -7.25 4.26
N CYS A 101 -6.09 -7.13 4.01
CA CYS A 101 -5.47 -7.81 2.88
C CYS A 101 -5.49 -9.33 3.04
N LYS A 102 -5.36 -9.85 4.27
CA LYS A 102 -5.46 -11.28 4.51
C LYS A 102 -6.89 -11.81 4.32
N ARG A 103 -7.88 -11.04 4.73
CA ARG A 103 -9.29 -11.39 4.44
C ARG A 103 -9.55 -11.47 2.94
N ALA A 104 -8.87 -10.65 2.15
CA ALA A 104 -8.99 -10.66 0.70
C ALA A 104 -8.17 -11.77 0.03
N GLY A 105 -7.33 -12.47 0.77
CA GLY A 105 -6.51 -13.55 0.25
C GLY A 105 -5.19 -13.10 -0.37
N PHE A 106 -4.71 -11.90 -0.04
CA PHE A 106 -3.40 -11.43 -0.51
C PHE A 106 -2.27 -12.31 0.03
N GLY A 107 -1.27 -12.54 -0.80
CA GLY A 107 -0.16 -13.42 -0.47
C GLY A 107 0.79 -12.85 0.58
N LEU A 108 1.01 -11.54 0.58
CA LEU A 108 1.90 -10.87 1.52
C LEU A 108 1.25 -9.63 2.11
N GLY A 109 1.33 -9.49 3.43
CA GLY A 109 1.04 -8.26 4.14
C GLY A 109 2.31 -7.75 4.80
N ILE A 110 2.66 -6.50 4.53
CA ILE A 110 3.91 -5.89 4.99
C ILE A 110 3.58 -4.64 5.79
N ILE A 111 4.21 -4.49 6.95
CA ILE A 111 4.06 -3.29 7.78
C ILE A 111 5.30 -2.41 7.65
N LEU A 112 5.06 -1.13 7.36
CA LEU A 112 6.06 -0.09 7.52
C LEU A 112 5.92 0.49 8.92
N GLU A 113 6.89 0.17 9.77
CA GLU A 113 6.91 0.59 11.17
C GLU A 113 7.69 1.88 11.32
N PRO A 114 7.18 2.86 12.08
CA PRO A 114 7.96 4.08 12.33
C PRO A 114 9.25 3.75 13.10
N THR A 115 10.31 4.47 12.78
CA THR A 115 11.60 4.32 13.44
C THR A 115 11.68 5.04 14.79
N ASP A 116 10.77 5.98 15.01
CA ASP A 116 10.70 6.82 16.20
C ASP A 116 9.30 6.77 16.79
N GLY A 117 9.16 6.01 17.84
CA GLY A 117 7.91 5.93 18.57
C GLY A 117 7.25 4.55 18.51
N PRO A 118 6.24 4.34 19.35
CA PRO A 118 5.55 3.06 19.43
C PRO A 118 4.67 2.85 18.20
N ARG A 119 4.44 1.58 17.88
CA ARG A 119 3.41 1.21 16.91
C ARG A 119 2.06 1.74 17.37
N VAL A 120 1.28 2.19 16.41
CA VAL A 120 -0.03 2.75 16.69
C VAL A 120 -1.08 1.66 16.94
N ASP A 121 -0.77 0.39 16.63
CA ASP A 121 -1.80 -0.63 16.54
C ASP A 121 -1.26 -2.03 16.79
N GLU A 122 -0.79 -2.28 18.02
CA GLU A 122 -0.11 -3.53 18.36
C GLU A 122 -0.94 -4.54 19.12
N GLN A 123 -2.17 -4.19 19.51
CA GLN A 123 -2.86 -5.00 20.50
C GLN A 123 -3.68 -6.13 19.90
N ASP A 124 -3.45 -7.32 20.41
CA ASP A 124 -4.34 -8.48 20.31
C ASP A 124 -4.69 -8.95 18.91
N HIS A 125 -3.77 -8.80 17.95
CA HIS A 125 -4.01 -9.32 16.61
C HIS A 125 -3.52 -10.74 16.47
N VAL A 126 -4.45 -11.64 16.12
CA VAL A 126 -4.15 -13.03 15.81
C VAL A 126 -3.40 -13.15 14.49
N ILE A 127 -3.53 -12.14 13.62
CA ILE A 127 -2.92 -12.11 12.29
C ILE A 127 -1.63 -11.29 12.34
N SER A 128 -0.54 -11.89 11.87
CA SER A 128 0.77 -11.24 11.80
C SER A 128 1.13 -10.90 10.35
N PRO A 129 1.86 -9.80 10.13
CA PRO A 129 2.40 -9.52 8.80
C PRO A 129 3.50 -10.52 8.44
N GLU A 130 3.68 -10.76 7.14
CA GLU A 130 4.78 -11.59 6.66
C GLU A 130 6.13 -10.88 6.77
N ALA A 131 6.12 -9.54 6.75
CA ALA A 131 7.34 -8.75 6.91
C ALA A 131 7.05 -7.43 7.63
N ILE A 132 8.03 -6.95 8.37
CA ILE A 132 8.02 -5.63 8.98
C ILE A 132 9.26 -4.90 8.47
N ILE A 133 9.06 -3.72 7.90
CA ILE A 133 10.15 -2.89 7.40
C ILE A 133 10.13 -1.54 8.11
N HIS A 134 11.26 -0.86 8.11
CA HIS A 134 11.43 0.43 8.78
C HIS A 134 11.73 1.55 7.79
N SER A 135 12.04 1.21 6.56
CA SER A 135 12.22 2.15 5.46
C SER A 135 11.71 1.55 4.16
N LEU A 136 11.25 2.40 3.24
CA LEU A 136 10.63 1.93 1.99
C LEU A 136 11.59 1.18 1.09
N ASN A 137 12.87 1.53 1.09
CA ASN A 137 13.85 0.84 0.26
C ASN A 137 14.08 -0.62 0.67
N GLU A 138 13.68 -1.03 1.86
CA GLU A 138 13.71 -2.45 2.25
C GLU A 138 12.76 -3.31 1.42
N LEU A 139 11.76 -2.69 0.76
CA LEU A 139 10.92 -3.42 -0.20
C LEU A 139 11.75 -4.02 -1.33
N LEU A 140 12.85 -3.41 -1.69
CA LEU A 140 13.71 -3.88 -2.77
C LEU A 140 14.44 -5.18 -2.40
N GLU A 141 14.53 -5.51 -1.13
CA GLU A 141 15.07 -6.78 -0.65
C GLU A 141 14.01 -7.89 -0.71
N ILE A 142 12.73 -7.53 -0.63
CA ILE A 142 11.60 -8.47 -0.67
C ILE A 142 11.20 -8.78 -2.10
N PHE A 143 11.28 -7.80 -2.99
CA PHE A 143 10.79 -7.90 -4.37
C PHE A 143 11.95 -7.84 -5.37
N PRO A 144 12.54 -8.98 -5.72
CA PRO A 144 13.64 -9.02 -6.69
C PRO A 144 13.15 -8.75 -8.12
N MET A 145 14.08 -8.62 -9.04
CA MET A 145 13.74 -8.49 -10.46
C MET A 145 12.86 -9.67 -10.88
N ARG A 146 11.72 -9.37 -11.47
CA ARG A 146 10.86 -10.42 -12.03
C ARG A 146 11.45 -10.93 -13.33
N GLU A 147 11.48 -12.25 -13.45
CA GLU A 147 11.88 -12.87 -14.69
C GLU A 147 10.78 -12.72 -15.74
N PRO A 148 11.12 -12.50 -17.03
CA PRO A 148 10.12 -12.51 -18.09
C PRO A 148 9.51 -13.90 -18.20
N ILE A 149 8.19 -13.91 -18.34
CA ILE A 149 7.44 -15.16 -18.53
C ILE A 149 7.50 -15.57 -19.99
#